data_55c79429dbab7b8b53baf526e6dbb32d
#
_entry.id   55c79429dbab7b8b53baf526e6dbb32d
#
_cell.length_a   1.000
_cell.length_b   1.000
_cell.length_c   1.000
_cell.angle_alpha   90.00
_cell.angle_beta   90.00
_cell.angle_gamma   90.00
#
_symmetry.space_group_name_H-M   'P 1'
#
loop_
_entity.id
_entity.type
_entity.pdbx_description
1 polymer ?
#
loop_
_entity_poly.entity_id
_entity_poly.type
_entity_poly.pdbx_seq_one_letter_code
_entity_poly.pdbx_strand_id
1 'polypeptide(L)'
;MDKFAMIIFGASGDLTKRKLMPALYSLFREKRLTGDFHILGIGRTIYSDEDYRSYISGELRTFVKSEEQDAALMEAFISHLCYLPMDPADRKSVV
;
A
#
# COMPACT_ATOMS: atom_id res chain seq x y z
N MET A 1 -15.12 -6.69 -15.55
CA MET A 1 -14.34 -6.44 -14.36
C MET A 1 -12.91 -6.14 -14.73
N ASP A 2 -12.47 -5.03 -14.31
CA ASP A 2 -11.19 -4.53 -14.77
C ASP A 2 -10.05 -4.98 -13.88
N LYS A 3 -8.94 -5.30 -14.53
CA LYS A 3 -7.69 -5.57 -13.84
C LYS A 3 -6.83 -4.33 -13.98
N PHE A 4 -6.20 -3.90 -12.90
CA PHE A 4 -5.31 -2.77 -13.00
C PHE A 4 -4.20 -2.88 -11.95
N ALA A 5 -3.14 -2.14 -12.22
CA ALA A 5 -2.04 -2.03 -11.27
C ALA A 5 -1.78 -0.54 -11.03
N MET A 6 -1.62 -0.19 -9.78
CA MET A 6 -1.28 1.16 -9.38
C MET A 6 0.15 1.18 -8.88
N ILE A 7 0.92 2.15 -9.34
CA ILE A 7 2.31 2.30 -8.91
C ILE A 7 2.41 3.55 -8.06
N ILE A 8 2.94 3.40 -6.86
CA ILE A 8 3.08 4.52 -5.93
C ILE A 8 4.56 4.74 -5.66
N PHE A 9 5.07 5.89 -6.08
CA PHE A 9 6.44 6.30 -5.76
C PHE A 9 6.45 6.94 -4.39
N GLY A 10 7.53 6.72 -3.64
CA GLY A 10 7.61 7.20 -2.27
C GLY A 10 6.75 6.40 -1.32
N ALA A 11 6.61 5.11 -1.58
CA ALA A 11 5.68 4.25 -0.85
C ALA A 11 6.05 4.08 0.62
N SER A 12 7.29 4.33 0.99
CA SER A 12 7.72 4.29 2.39
C SER A 12 7.67 5.67 3.04
N GLY A 13 7.18 6.69 2.33
CA GLY A 13 7.14 8.05 2.82
C GLY A 13 5.95 8.33 3.72
N ASP A 14 6.04 9.47 4.39
CA ASP A 14 5.05 9.89 5.36
C ASP A 14 3.68 10.16 4.74
N LEU A 15 3.65 10.82 3.59
CA LEU A 15 2.39 11.15 2.93
C LEU A 15 1.63 9.88 2.52
N THR A 16 2.35 8.87 2.05
CA THR A 16 1.73 7.62 1.64
C THR A 16 1.02 6.96 2.82
N LYS A 17 1.69 6.85 3.96
CA LYS A 17 1.11 6.16 5.10
C LYS A 17 -0.01 6.96 5.78
N ARG A 18 0.07 8.28 5.76
CA ARG A 18 -0.90 9.12 6.44
C ARG A 18 -2.14 9.43 5.62
N LYS A 19 -1.95 9.57 4.32
CA LYS A 19 -3.03 10.06 3.44
C LYS A 19 -3.42 9.05 2.39
N LEU A 20 -2.45 8.58 1.63
CA LEU A 20 -2.76 7.78 0.45
C LEU A 20 -3.29 6.40 0.81
N MET A 21 -2.61 5.70 1.70
CA MET A 21 -3.05 4.35 2.06
C MET A 21 -4.40 4.34 2.77
N PRO A 22 -4.66 5.23 3.73
CA PRO A 22 -6.00 5.29 4.31
C PRO A 22 -7.09 5.61 3.28
N ALA A 23 -6.80 6.48 2.31
CA ALA A 23 -7.76 6.80 1.26
C ALA A 23 -8.05 5.60 0.37
N LEU A 24 -7.01 4.86 0.00
CA LEU A 24 -7.17 3.66 -0.82
C LEU A 24 -7.93 2.58 -0.06
N TYR A 25 -7.63 2.40 1.21
CA TYR A 25 -8.38 1.47 2.04
C TYR A 25 -9.85 1.85 2.11
N SER A 26 -10.14 3.13 2.25
CA SER A 26 -11.51 3.61 2.29
C SER A 26 -12.26 3.26 1.00
N LEU A 27 -11.61 3.46 -0.14
CA LEU A 27 -12.20 3.08 -1.43
C LEU A 27 -12.45 1.59 -1.52
N PHE A 28 -11.51 0.79 -1.01
CA PHE A 28 -11.69 -0.65 -0.98
C PHE A 28 -12.86 -1.06 -0.09
N ARG A 29 -12.95 -0.44 1.08
CA ARG A 29 -14.03 -0.72 2.03
C ARG A 29 -15.40 -0.36 1.45
N GLU A 30 -15.46 0.71 0.66
CA GLU A 30 -16.68 1.15 0.01
C GLU A 30 -16.97 0.41 -1.29
N LYS A 31 -16.18 -0.60 -1.60
CA LYS A 31 -16.32 -1.42 -2.80
C LYS A 31 -16.10 -0.65 -4.09
N ARG A 32 -15.34 0.42 -4.03
CA ARG A 32 -14.95 1.18 -5.22
C ARG A 32 -13.68 0.64 -5.86
N LEU A 33 -12.86 -0.08 -5.07
CA LEU A 33 -11.73 -0.82 -5.60
C LEU A 33 -12.08 -2.29 -5.49
N THR A 34 -12.45 -2.90 -6.60
CA THR A 34 -12.88 -4.28 -6.63
C THR A 34 -12.18 -5.03 -7.75
N GLY A 35 -12.26 -6.35 -7.70
CA GLY A 35 -11.70 -7.19 -8.74
C GLY A 35 -10.21 -7.42 -8.56
N ASP A 36 -9.55 -7.69 -9.66
CA ASP A 36 -8.11 -7.97 -9.66
C ASP A 36 -7.33 -6.67 -9.76
N PHE A 37 -6.79 -6.22 -8.65
CA PHE A 37 -5.91 -5.07 -8.68
C PHE A 37 -4.69 -5.35 -7.82
N HIS A 38 -3.61 -4.64 -8.13
CA HIS A 38 -2.37 -4.71 -7.37
C HIS A 38 -1.85 -3.30 -7.17
N ILE A 39 -1.29 -3.07 -6.01
CA ILE A 39 -0.66 -1.79 -5.70
C ILE A 39 0.81 -2.06 -5.47
N LEU A 40 1.66 -1.53 -6.33
CA LEU A 40 3.10 -1.67 -6.21
C LEU A 40 3.66 -0.39 -5.62
N GLY A 41 4.20 -0.51 -4.42
CA GLY A 41 4.87 0.61 -3.78
C GLY A 41 6.36 0.56 -4.10
N ILE A 42 6.92 1.72 -4.43
CA ILE A 42 8.36 1.85 -4.69
C ILE A 42 8.89 2.88 -3.72
N GLY A 43 9.91 2.51 -2.97
CA GLY A 43 10.47 3.42 -1.98
C GLY A 43 11.92 3.12 -1.68
N ARG A 44 12.54 4.00 -0.90
CA ARG A 44 13.95 3.89 -0.56
C ARG A 44 14.25 2.92 0.55
N THR A 45 13.29 2.76 1.45
CA THR A 45 13.47 1.84 2.58
C THR A 45 13.42 0.42 2.05
N ILE A 46 14.26 -0.44 2.59
CA ILE A 46 14.32 -1.82 2.15
C ILE A 46 13.31 -2.63 2.96
N TYR A 47 12.27 -3.07 2.28
CA TYR A 47 11.24 -3.96 2.84
C TYR A 47 11.05 -5.13 1.89
N SER A 48 10.80 -6.31 2.43
CA SER A 48 10.17 -7.36 1.66
C SER A 48 8.68 -7.02 1.50
N ASP A 49 7.98 -7.73 0.63
CA ASP A 49 6.53 -7.53 0.50
C ASP A 49 5.85 -7.73 1.86
N GLU A 50 6.25 -8.75 2.58
CA GLU A 50 5.68 -9.09 3.87
C GLU A 50 5.94 -7.99 4.90
N ASP A 51 7.16 -7.49 4.96
CA ASP A 51 7.51 -6.43 5.88
C ASP A 51 6.77 -5.13 5.56
N TYR A 52 6.64 -4.81 4.28
CA TYR A 52 5.91 -3.63 3.87
C TYR A 52 4.42 -3.75 4.24
N ARG A 53 3.84 -4.92 4.03
CA ARG A 53 2.46 -5.17 4.41
C ARG A 53 2.24 -5.00 5.91
N SER A 54 3.16 -5.51 6.72
CA SER A 54 3.07 -5.32 8.16
C SER A 54 3.18 -3.86 8.57
N TYR A 55 4.07 -3.13 7.91
CA TYR A 55 4.25 -1.71 8.17
C TYR A 55 2.97 -0.95 7.85
N ILE A 56 2.39 -1.17 6.67
CA ILE A 56 1.17 -0.48 6.28
C ILE A 56 -0.01 -0.89 7.16
N SER A 57 -0.08 -2.15 7.56
CA SER A 57 -1.13 -2.60 8.47
C SER A 57 -1.13 -1.80 9.76
N GLY A 58 0.06 -1.60 10.34
CA GLY A 58 0.17 -0.80 11.55
C GLY A 58 -0.22 0.65 11.34
N GLU A 59 0.17 1.22 10.19
CA GLU A 59 -0.15 2.61 9.90
C GLU A 59 -1.64 2.81 9.64
N LEU A 60 -2.29 1.86 9.00
CA LEU A 60 -3.73 1.93 8.80
C LEU A 60 -4.47 1.96 10.14
N ARG A 61 -4.02 1.17 11.10
CA ARG A 61 -4.64 1.17 12.42
C ARG A 61 -4.45 2.50 13.14
N THR A 62 -3.41 3.22 12.81
CA THR A 62 -3.15 4.52 13.40
C THR A 62 -3.97 5.64 12.76
N PHE A 63 -4.11 5.61 11.44
CA PHE A 63 -4.67 6.74 10.69
C PHE A 63 -6.09 6.54 10.20
N VAL A 64 -6.62 5.33 10.23
CA VAL A 64 -8.01 5.07 9.88
C VAL A 64 -8.86 5.20 11.13
N LYS A 65 -10.03 5.81 10.99
CA LYS A 65 -10.94 5.96 12.13
C LYS A 65 -11.36 4.59 12.66
N SER A 66 -11.47 4.47 13.99
CA SER A 66 -11.74 3.17 14.59
C SER A 66 -13.05 2.56 14.13
N GLU A 67 -14.07 3.36 13.87
CA GLU A 67 -15.35 2.83 13.39
C GLU A 67 -15.28 2.33 11.94
N GLU A 68 -14.22 2.68 11.22
CA GLU A 68 -14.00 2.22 9.85
C GLU A 68 -13.01 1.08 9.76
N GLN A 69 -12.41 0.70 10.88
CA GLN A 69 -11.45 -0.39 10.90
C GLN A 69 -12.19 -1.73 10.94
N ASP A 70 -11.86 -2.58 9.99
CA ASP A 70 -12.37 -3.94 9.91
C ASP A 70 -11.16 -4.82 9.64
N ALA A 71 -10.81 -5.65 10.60
CA ALA A 71 -9.60 -6.46 10.51
C ALA A 71 -9.58 -7.32 9.24
N ALA A 72 -10.71 -7.91 8.88
CA ALA A 72 -10.77 -8.74 7.70
C ALA A 72 -10.59 -7.93 6.42
N LEU A 73 -11.22 -6.75 6.34
CA LEU A 73 -11.08 -5.88 5.18
C LEU A 73 -9.68 -5.30 5.08
N MET A 74 -9.09 -4.92 6.20
CA MET A 74 -7.73 -4.39 6.21
C MET A 74 -6.74 -5.45 5.73
N GLU A 75 -6.90 -6.67 6.19
CA GLU A 75 -6.04 -7.76 5.77
C GLU A 75 -6.22 -8.08 4.30
N ALA A 76 -7.44 -8.09 3.81
CA ALA A 76 -7.72 -8.29 2.40
C ALA A 76 -7.10 -7.18 1.55
N PHE A 77 -7.24 -5.93 1.98
CA PHE A 77 -6.65 -4.81 1.26
C PHE A 77 -5.13 -4.95 1.18
N ILE A 78 -4.50 -5.26 2.30
CA ILE A 78 -3.05 -5.35 2.37
C ILE A 78 -2.52 -6.47 1.47
N SER A 79 -3.29 -7.52 1.26
CA SER A 79 -2.88 -8.61 0.38
C SER A 79 -2.67 -8.17 -1.06
N HIS A 80 -3.22 -7.02 -1.45
CA HIS A 80 -3.02 -6.47 -2.79
C HIS A 80 -1.76 -5.63 -2.92
N LEU A 81 -1.03 -5.43 -1.82
CA LEU A 81 0.17 -4.60 -1.82
C LEU A 81 1.40 -5.39 -2.14
N CYS A 82 2.26 -4.81 -2.98
CA CYS A 82 3.60 -5.31 -3.25
C CYS A 82 4.56 -4.15 -3.07
N TYR A 83 5.82 -4.44 -2.83
CA TYR A 83 6.81 -3.40 -2.59
C TYR A 83 8.11 -3.70 -3.32
N LEU A 84 8.68 -2.67 -3.91
CA LEU A 84 9.98 -2.75 -4.55
C LEU A 84 10.89 -1.70 -3.93
N PRO A 85 11.92 -2.11 -3.19
CA PRO A 85 12.88 -1.13 -2.68
C PRO A 85 13.74 -0.64 -3.85
N MET A 86 13.97 0.66 -3.89
CA MET A 86 14.76 1.25 -4.96
C MET A 86 15.69 2.31 -4.39
N ASP A 87 16.99 2.07 -4.50
CA ASP A 87 17.99 3.02 -4.07
C ASP A 87 18.26 3.98 -5.22
N PRO A 88 17.97 5.26 -5.06
CA PRO A 88 18.22 6.22 -6.13
C PRO A 88 19.68 6.34 -6.51
N ALA A 89 20.60 5.89 -5.64
CA ALA A 89 22.02 5.89 -5.95
C ALA A 89 22.42 4.69 -6.81
N ASP A 90 21.60 3.67 -6.88
CA ASP A 90 21.89 2.48 -7.67
C ASP A 90 21.27 2.62 -9.04
N ARG A 91 22.04 3.16 -9.95
CA ARG A 91 21.57 3.41 -11.29
C ARG A 91 21.37 2.17 -12.13
N LYS A 92 21.96 1.08 -11.71
CA LYS A 92 21.85 -0.17 -12.47
C LYS A 92 20.44 -0.73 -12.42
N SER A 93 19.72 -0.44 -11.36
CA SER A 93 18.36 -0.94 -11.22
C SER A 93 17.35 -0.11 -11.98
N VAL A 94 17.77 0.98 -12.61
CA VAL A 94 16.88 1.91 -13.28
C VAL A 94 16.79 1.65 -14.79
N VAL A 95 17.47 0.71 -15.28
CA VAL A 95 17.56 0.47 -16.72
C VAL A 95 16.23 0.18 -17.40
#